data_7fb6c32ef74b3439e6e6abf65f556012
#
_entry.id   7fb6c32ef74b3439e6e6abf65f556012
#
_cell.length_a   1.000
_cell.length_b   1.000
_cell.length_c   1.000
_cell.angle_alpha   90.00
_cell.angle_beta   90.00
_cell.angle_gamma   90.00
#
_symmetry.space_group_name_H-M   'P 1'
#
loop_
_entity.id
_entity.type
_entity.pdbx_description
1 polymer ?
#
loop_
_entity_poly.entity_id
_entity_poly.type
_entity_poly.pdbx_seq_one_letter_code
_entity_poly.pdbx_strand_id
1 'polypeptide(L)'
;MQLETKMVPISKLTAYENNAKIHTKKQIEHIANSIRVFGFNDPVGVWTREDGVIEIVTGHGAVQAAASLGMTEVPCNYLDHLTDEQRREYCHIHNQTQLETGFDTEVLIADMDNLDCDWENYGFEAYCYDEGEAEEVEVPDVVECRCKPGEIWQLGSHKIMCGSATDAEDMHRLCGGG
;
A
#
# COMPACT_ATOMS: atom_id res chain seq x y z
N MET A 1 5.77 -7.19 29.87
CA MET A 1 5.48 -8.59 29.45
C MET A 1 6.44 -8.91 28.33
N GLN A 2 7.15 -10.05 28.39
CA GLN A 2 8.10 -10.44 27.33
C GLN A 2 7.38 -11.44 26.43
N LEU A 3 7.24 -11.12 25.15
CA LEU A 3 6.71 -12.06 24.16
C LEU A 3 7.84 -13.00 23.70
N GLU A 4 7.56 -14.29 23.68
CA GLU A 4 8.50 -15.30 23.19
C GLU A 4 8.08 -15.69 21.76
N THR A 5 9.01 -15.56 20.82
CA THR A 5 8.78 -15.99 19.44
C THR A 5 8.99 -17.51 19.31
N LYS A 6 8.01 -18.19 18.72
CA LYS A 6 8.04 -19.64 18.46
C LYS A 6 7.83 -19.94 16.99
N MET A 7 8.52 -20.95 16.47
CA MET A 7 8.24 -21.46 15.13
C MET A 7 6.95 -22.27 15.16
N VAL A 8 6.02 -21.94 14.26
CA VAL A 8 4.70 -22.58 14.18
C VAL A 8 4.48 -23.09 12.75
N PRO A 9 4.09 -24.36 12.58
CA PRO A 9 3.74 -24.88 11.25
C PRO A 9 2.61 -24.09 10.62
N ILE A 10 2.80 -23.66 9.36
CA ILE A 10 1.79 -22.90 8.60
C ILE A 10 0.47 -23.66 8.53
N SER A 11 0.53 -24.99 8.46
CA SER A 11 -0.64 -25.87 8.43
C SER A 11 -1.51 -25.82 9.70
N LYS A 12 -0.99 -25.29 10.81
CA LYS A 12 -1.73 -25.09 12.07
C LYS A 12 -2.32 -23.69 12.20
N LEU A 13 -1.97 -22.78 11.31
CA LEU A 13 -2.44 -21.39 11.33
C LEU A 13 -3.74 -21.27 10.57
N THR A 14 -4.71 -20.62 11.16
CA THR A 14 -5.99 -20.29 10.54
C THR A 14 -6.10 -18.78 10.34
N ALA A 15 -6.47 -18.35 9.15
CA ALA A 15 -6.70 -16.93 8.91
C ALA A 15 -7.93 -16.44 9.69
N TYR A 16 -7.85 -15.23 10.24
CA TYR A 16 -9.02 -14.60 10.86
C TYR A 16 -10.09 -14.30 9.79
N GLU A 17 -11.27 -14.87 9.95
CA GLU A 17 -12.36 -14.80 8.95
C GLU A 17 -12.79 -13.35 8.65
N ASN A 18 -12.81 -12.48 9.66
CA ASN A 18 -13.20 -11.07 9.52
C ASN A 18 -12.00 -10.13 9.31
N ASN A 19 -10.87 -10.63 8.80
CA ASN A 19 -9.76 -9.75 8.43
C ASN A 19 -10.13 -8.90 7.21
N ALA A 20 -10.33 -7.61 7.43
CA ALA A 20 -10.73 -6.66 6.38
C ALA A 20 -9.58 -6.26 5.42
N LYS A 21 -8.32 -6.59 5.75
CA LYS A 21 -7.16 -6.20 4.93
C LYS A 21 -7.04 -7.09 3.69
N ILE A 22 -7.05 -6.46 2.53
CA ILE A 22 -6.87 -7.15 1.24
C ILE A 22 -5.40 -7.11 0.85
N HIS A 23 -4.86 -8.27 0.49
CA HIS A 23 -3.50 -8.41 -0.03
C HIS A 23 -3.53 -8.70 -1.53
N THR A 24 -2.89 -7.83 -2.33
CA THR A 24 -2.73 -8.06 -3.77
C THR A 24 -1.63 -9.10 -4.02
N LYS A 25 -1.69 -9.78 -5.16
CA LYS A 25 -0.62 -10.72 -5.56
C LYS A 25 0.75 -10.04 -5.62
N LYS A 26 0.80 -8.81 -6.14
CA LYS A 26 2.03 -8.02 -6.23
C LYS A 26 2.60 -7.71 -4.84
N GLN A 27 1.75 -7.32 -3.87
CA GLN A 27 2.20 -7.09 -2.51
C GLN A 27 2.75 -8.38 -1.85
N ILE A 28 2.08 -9.53 -2.04
CA ILE A 28 2.59 -10.81 -1.54
C ILE A 28 3.95 -11.15 -2.14
N GLU A 29 4.18 -10.86 -3.43
CA GLU A 29 5.46 -11.05 -4.10
C GLU A 29 6.55 -10.15 -3.50
N HIS A 30 6.27 -8.86 -3.25
CA HIS A 30 7.23 -7.95 -2.59
C HIS A 30 7.61 -8.46 -1.19
N ILE A 31 6.63 -8.93 -0.40
CA ILE A 31 6.90 -9.52 0.92
C ILE A 31 7.74 -10.81 0.77
N ALA A 32 7.43 -11.65 -0.22
CA ALA A 32 8.19 -12.88 -0.47
C ALA A 32 9.64 -12.57 -0.88
N ASN A 33 9.87 -11.55 -1.70
CA ASN A 33 11.21 -11.09 -2.07
C ASN A 33 12.00 -10.64 -0.83
N SER A 34 11.37 -9.85 0.04
CA SER A 34 11.97 -9.43 1.30
C SER A 34 12.33 -10.62 2.19
N ILE A 35 11.41 -11.57 2.39
CA ILE A 35 11.67 -12.77 3.20
C ILE A 35 12.81 -13.61 2.61
N ARG A 36 12.88 -13.72 1.28
CA ARG A 36 13.93 -14.50 0.59
C ARG A 36 15.31 -13.93 0.82
N VAL A 37 15.44 -12.59 0.77
CA VAL A 37 16.74 -11.90 0.85
C VAL A 37 17.16 -11.66 2.29
N PHE A 38 16.25 -11.19 3.13
CA PHE A 38 16.57 -10.72 4.48
C PHE A 38 16.14 -11.70 5.58
N GLY A 39 15.39 -12.75 5.24
CA GLY A 39 14.78 -13.65 6.20
C GLY A 39 13.43 -13.17 6.73
N PHE A 40 12.76 -14.03 7.50
CA PHE A 40 11.48 -13.72 8.12
C PHE A 40 11.72 -13.00 9.46
N ASN A 41 11.81 -11.68 9.43
CA ASN A 41 12.26 -10.86 10.57
C ASN A 41 11.12 -10.24 11.40
N ASP A 42 9.88 -10.22 10.87
CA ASP A 42 8.71 -9.64 11.54
C ASP A 42 7.71 -10.75 11.93
N PRO A 43 7.74 -11.25 13.17
CA PRO A 43 6.95 -12.40 13.59
C PRO A 43 5.44 -12.18 13.45
N VAL A 44 4.72 -13.23 13.04
CA VAL A 44 3.25 -13.25 12.93
C VAL A 44 2.61 -13.17 14.31
N GLY A 45 1.67 -12.25 14.51
CA GLY A 45 0.85 -12.22 15.71
C GLY A 45 -0.26 -13.27 15.64
N VAL A 46 -0.27 -14.21 16.59
CA VAL A 46 -1.28 -15.29 16.65
C VAL A 46 -1.99 -15.30 18.00
N TRP A 47 -3.20 -15.85 18.00
CA TRP A 47 -4.00 -15.99 19.21
C TRP A 47 -4.65 -17.39 19.24
N THR A 48 -4.62 -18.03 20.41
CA THR A 48 -5.19 -19.37 20.60
C THR A 48 -6.65 -19.28 21.02
N ARG A 49 -7.54 -19.79 20.18
CA ARG A 49 -8.98 -19.89 20.50
C ARG A 49 -9.24 -20.92 21.59
N GLU A 50 -10.42 -20.86 22.20
CA GLU A 50 -10.85 -21.83 23.22
C GLU A 50 -10.87 -23.28 22.72
N ASP A 51 -11.13 -23.48 21.42
CA ASP A 51 -11.10 -24.80 20.77
C ASP A 51 -9.68 -25.28 20.37
N GLY A 52 -8.65 -24.51 20.74
CA GLY A 52 -7.24 -24.81 20.46
C GLY A 52 -6.75 -24.42 19.06
N VAL A 53 -7.59 -23.80 18.24
CA VAL A 53 -7.20 -23.29 16.92
C VAL A 53 -6.30 -22.08 17.08
N ILE A 54 -5.17 -22.05 16.36
CA ILE A 54 -4.25 -20.91 16.33
C ILE A 54 -4.67 -20.00 15.19
N GLU A 55 -5.20 -18.84 15.52
CA GLU A 55 -5.70 -17.86 14.57
C GLU A 55 -4.71 -16.73 14.36
N ILE A 56 -4.52 -16.30 13.10
CA ILE A 56 -3.65 -15.18 12.75
C ILE A 56 -4.37 -13.88 13.09
N VAL A 57 -3.72 -13.03 13.87
CA VAL A 57 -4.20 -11.67 14.22
C VAL A 57 -3.53 -10.62 13.35
N THR A 58 -2.20 -10.71 13.18
CA THR A 58 -1.41 -9.82 12.32
C THR A 58 -0.45 -10.64 11.47
N GLY A 59 -0.05 -10.13 10.29
CA GLY A 59 0.90 -10.81 9.41
C GLY A 59 0.30 -11.80 8.40
N HIS A 60 -0.99 -11.70 8.07
CA HIS A 60 -1.65 -12.56 7.08
C HIS A 60 -0.91 -12.59 5.73
N GLY A 61 -0.44 -11.42 5.24
CA GLY A 61 0.34 -11.32 4.01
C GLY A 61 1.68 -12.03 4.11
N ALA A 62 2.34 -11.94 5.26
CA ALA A 62 3.64 -12.60 5.49
C ALA A 62 3.50 -14.14 5.50
N VAL A 63 2.42 -14.68 6.08
CA VAL A 63 2.13 -16.12 6.03
C VAL A 63 1.87 -16.58 4.59
N GLN A 64 1.11 -15.83 3.80
CA GLN A 64 0.87 -16.14 2.38
C GLN A 64 2.18 -16.10 1.57
N ALA A 65 3.03 -15.10 1.81
CA ALA A 65 4.34 -14.99 1.17
C ALA A 65 5.26 -16.16 1.54
N ALA A 66 5.34 -16.53 2.82
CA ALA A 66 6.11 -17.68 3.29
C ALA A 66 5.63 -18.99 2.66
N ALA A 67 4.31 -19.19 2.59
CA ALA A 67 3.73 -20.36 1.91
C ALA A 67 4.10 -20.41 0.42
N SER A 68 4.10 -19.26 -0.29
CA SER A 68 4.51 -19.18 -1.70
C SER A 68 5.99 -19.52 -1.91
N LEU A 69 6.82 -19.29 -0.90
CA LEU A 69 8.24 -19.67 -0.88
C LEU A 69 8.48 -21.14 -0.49
N GLY A 70 7.42 -21.92 -0.19
CA GLY A 70 7.53 -23.30 0.25
C GLY A 70 7.99 -23.45 1.71
N MET A 71 7.94 -22.40 2.51
CA MET A 71 8.22 -22.49 3.94
C MET A 71 7.13 -23.32 4.64
N THR A 72 7.52 -24.16 5.57
CA THR A 72 6.61 -25.04 6.34
C THR A 72 6.24 -24.45 7.69
N GLU A 73 7.07 -23.55 8.22
CA GLU A 73 6.91 -22.93 9.53
C GLU A 73 7.23 -21.42 9.43
N VAL A 74 6.63 -20.63 10.32
CA VAL A 74 6.87 -19.21 10.45
C VAL A 74 7.04 -18.81 11.92
N PRO A 75 7.85 -17.76 12.22
CA PRO A 75 7.98 -17.26 13.57
C PRO A 75 6.67 -16.56 14.00
N CYS A 76 6.17 -16.92 15.19
CA CYS A 76 4.93 -16.39 15.73
C CYS A 76 5.11 -15.87 17.15
N ASN A 77 4.45 -14.76 17.45
CA ASN A 77 4.27 -14.24 18.80
C ASN A 77 2.84 -14.53 19.25
N TYR A 78 2.68 -15.21 20.38
CA TYR A 78 1.36 -15.51 20.93
C TYR A 78 0.82 -14.31 21.70
N LEU A 79 -0.37 -13.85 21.31
CA LEU A 79 -1.10 -12.74 21.89
C LEU A 79 -2.20 -13.22 22.86
N ASP A 80 -2.02 -14.41 23.45
CA ASP A 80 -3.00 -15.08 24.31
C ASP A 80 -3.31 -14.33 25.61
N HIS A 81 -2.58 -13.25 25.89
CA HIS A 81 -2.89 -12.32 26.95
C HIS A 81 -4.05 -11.38 26.64
N LEU A 82 -4.48 -11.31 25.37
CA LEU A 82 -5.63 -10.51 24.95
C LEU A 82 -6.91 -11.32 25.07
N THR A 83 -8.00 -10.65 25.43
CA THR A 83 -9.33 -11.25 25.29
C THR A 83 -9.71 -11.35 23.80
N ASP A 84 -10.77 -12.12 23.47
CA ASP A 84 -11.28 -12.20 22.10
C ASP A 84 -11.64 -10.82 21.53
N GLU A 85 -12.29 -9.97 22.33
CA GLU A 85 -12.64 -8.61 21.96
C GLU A 85 -11.40 -7.77 21.68
N GLN A 86 -10.42 -7.76 22.59
CA GLN A 86 -9.17 -7.01 22.46
C GLN A 86 -8.34 -7.45 21.24
N ARG A 87 -8.27 -8.77 20.94
CA ARG A 87 -7.53 -9.22 19.75
C ARG A 87 -8.18 -8.76 18.46
N ARG A 88 -9.52 -8.68 18.41
CA ARG A 88 -10.29 -8.18 17.25
C ARG A 88 -10.08 -6.69 17.05
N GLU A 89 -10.18 -5.91 18.12
CA GLU A 89 -9.86 -4.48 18.11
C GLU A 89 -8.43 -4.25 17.66
N TYR A 90 -7.47 -4.99 18.23
CA TYR A 90 -6.06 -4.88 17.89
C TYR A 90 -5.79 -5.19 16.41
N CYS A 91 -6.44 -6.20 15.84
CA CYS A 91 -6.30 -6.53 14.41
C CYS A 91 -6.65 -5.31 13.52
N HIS A 92 -7.76 -4.62 13.81
CA HIS A 92 -8.18 -3.46 13.04
C HIS A 92 -7.31 -2.23 13.28
N ILE A 93 -6.98 -1.94 14.54
CA ILE A 93 -6.12 -0.81 14.92
C ILE A 93 -4.74 -0.97 14.30
N HIS A 94 -4.13 -2.16 14.41
CA HIS A 94 -2.83 -2.46 13.81
C HIS A 94 -2.83 -2.26 12.30
N ASN A 95 -3.87 -2.70 11.59
CA ASN A 95 -3.99 -2.48 10.16
C ASN A 95 -4.12 -0.99 9.81
N GLN A 96 -4.90 -0.22 10.57
CA GLN A 96 -5.11 1.21 10.34
C GLN A 96 -3.85 2.02 10.59
N THR A 97 -3.15 1.79 11.70
CA THR A 97 -1.93 2.54 12.04
C THR A 97 -0.81 2.36 11.03
N GLN A 98 -0.76 1.23 10.32
CA GLN A 98 0.19 1.03 9.21
C GLN A 98 -0.14 1.87 7.97
N LEU A 99 -1.40 2.32 7.80
CA LEU A 99 -1.82 3.15 6.66
C LEU A 99 -1.62 4.66 6.91
N GLU A 100 -1.41 5.05 8.17
CA GLU A 100 -1.27 6.47 8.57
C GLU A 100 0.17 6.99 8.45
N THR A 101 1.09 6.17 7.94
CA THR A 101 2.49 6.53 7.77
C THR A 101 2.83 6.85 6.32
N GLY A 102 3.81 7.71 6.13
CA GLY A 102 4.42 8.01 4.83
C GLY A 102 5.94 8.02 4.96
N PHE A 103 6.62 8.33 3.87
CA PHE A 103 8.06 8.54 3.84
C PHE A 103 8.39 10.01 3.69
N ASP A 104 9.46 10.47 4.35
CA ASP A 104 10.17 11.64 3.92
C ASP A 104 10.92 11.28 2.63
N THR A 105 10.40 11.75 1.50
CA THR A 105 10.85 11.33 0.17
C THR A 105 12.28 11.74 -0.12
N GLU A 106 12.72 12.92 0.35
CA GLU A 106 14.08 13.40 0.11
C GLU A 106 15.09 12.51 0.85
N VAL A 107 14.81 12.21 2.11
CA VAL A 107 15.66 11.33 2.93
C VAL A 107 15.66 9.90 2.38
N LEU A 108 14.50 9.38 1.95
CA LEU A 108 14.38 8.05 1.39
C LEU A 108 15.21 7.90 0.11
N ILE A 109 15.05 8.79 -0.86
CA ILE A 109 15.76 8.75 -2.14
C ILE A 109 17.27 8.86 -1.90
N ALA A 110 17.70 9.80 -1.06
CA ALA A 110 19.12 9.98 -0.75
C ALA A 110 19.77 8.73 -0.12
N ASP A 111 19.01 7.95 0.66
CA ASP A 111 19.50 6.68 1.24
C ASP A 111 19.48 5.55 0.20
N MET A 112 18.42 5.48 -0.61
CA MET A 112 18.29 4.49 -1.69
C MET A 112 19.44 4.58 -2.71
N ASP A 113 19.86 5.80 -3.08
CA ASP A 113 20.96 6.05 -4.03
C ASP A 113 22.32 5.54 -3.53
N ASN A 114 22.48 5.36 -2.22
CA ASN A 114 23.71 4.86 -1.61
C ASN A 114 23.73 3.32 -1.44
N LEU A 115 22.67 2.64 -1.81
CA LEU A 115 22.48 1.21 -1.60
C LEU A 115 22.32 0.48 -2.94
N ASP A 116 23.05 -0.62 -3.14
CA ASP A 116 22.90 -1.49 -4.30
C ASP A 116 21.71 -2.45 -4.09
N CYS A 117 20.51 -1.99 -4.42
CA CYS A 117 19.28 -2.75 -4.24
C CYS A 117 18.34 -2.53 -5.43
N ASP A 118 17.74 -3.62 -5.91
CA ASP A 118 16.67 -3.55 -6.92
C ASP A 118 15.33 -3.21 -6.25
N TRP A 119 15.10 -1.92 -6.03
CA TRP A 119 13.98 -1.38 -5.27
C TRP A 119 12.61 -1.69 -5.86
N GLU A 120 12.51 -1.90 -7.18
CA GLU A 120 11.26 -2.25 -7.85
C GLU A 120 10.70 -3.59 -7.34
N ASN A 121 11.58 -4.52 -6.97
CA ASN A 121 11.19 -5.82 -6.40
C ASN A 121 10.50 -5.72 -5.03
N TYR A 122 10.48 -4.53 -4.42
CA TYR A 122 9.94 -4.27 -3.09
C TYR A 122 8.82 -3.22 -3.07
N GLY A 123 8.41 -2.73 -4.25
CA GLY A 123 7.30 -1.80 -4.37
C GLY A 123 7.67 -0.32 -4.31
N PHE A 124 8.93 0.00 -4.59
CA PHE A 124 9.42 1.38 -4.62
C PHE A 124 9.47 1.97 -6.03
N GLU A 125 8.73 1.42 -7.00
CA GLU A 125 8.72 1.89 -8.39
C GLU A 125 8.47 3.40 -8.51
N ALA A 126 7.66 3.98 -7.62
CA ALA A 126 7.36 5.40 -7.61
C ALA A 126 8.57 6.29 -7.25
N TYR A 127 9.62 5.72 -6.69
CA TYR A 127 10.82 6.41 -6.24
C TYR A 127 12.06 6.08 -7.08
N CYS A 128 11.94 5.13 -8.02
CA CYS A 128 13.01 4.69 -8.92
C CYS A 128 12.97 5.44 -10.27
N TYR A 129 12.41 6.65 -10.31
CA TYR A 129 12.48 7.43 -11.53
C TYR A 129 13.93 7.86 -11.76
N ASP A 130 14.54 7.32 -12.81
CA ASP A 130 15.63 7.97 -13.46
C ASP A 130 15.12 9.37 -13.85
N GLU A 131 15.71 10.43 -13.30
CA GLU A 131 15.56 11.75 -13.90
C GLU A 131 16.24 11.71 -15.27
N GLY A 132 15.65 10.92 -16.18
CA GLY A 132 15.94 11.03 -17.59
C GLY A 132 15.84 12.49 -17.91
N GLU A 133 16.91 13.05 -18.46
CA GLU A 133 16.99 14.47 -18.88
C GLU A 133 15.61 14.86 -19.40
N ALA A 134 14.92 15.72 -18.66
CA ALA A 134 13.63 16.24 -19.10
C ALA A 134 13.92 16.80 -20.49
N GLU A 135 13.43 16.14 -21.54
CA GLU A 135 13.52 16.70 -22.88
C GLU A 135 12.98 18.13 -22.74
N GLU A 136 13.84 19.12 -22.89
CA GLU A 136 13.39 20.50 -23.01
C GLU A 136 12.44 20.52 -24.21
N VAL A 137 11.14 20.37 -23.92
CA VAL A 137 10.12 20.58 -24.92
C VAL A 137 10.18 22.07 -25.24
N GLU A 138 10.76 22.42 -26.40
CA GLU A 138 10.69 23.78 -26.91
C GLU A 138 9.18 24.15 -26.99
N VAL A 139 8.74 24.92 -26.00
CA VAL A 139 7.40 25.50 -26.02
C VAL A 139 7.45 26.61 -27.07
N PRO A 140 6.75 26.52 -28.19
CA PRO A 140 6.77 27.55 -29.22
C PRO A 140 6.35 28.86 -28.61
N ASP A 141 7.11 29.95 -28.89
CA ASP A 141 6.90 31.30 -28.37
C ASP A 141 5.50 31.87 -28.67
N VAL A 142 4.82 31.32 -29.67
CA VAL A 142 3.45 31.69 -30.03
C VAL A 142 2.66 30.41 -30.37
N VAL A 143 1.75 30.04 -29.50
CA VAL A 143 0.72 29.01 -29.80
C VAL A 143 -0.55 29.75 -30.22
N GLU A 144 -1.01 29.52 -31.46
CA GLU A 144 -2.36 29.97 -31.84
C GLU A 144 -3.37 29.38 -30.89
N CYS A 145 -4.00 30.21 -30.08
CA CYS A 145 -4.98 29.79 -29.13
C CYS A 145 -6.22 29.25 -29.88
N ARG A 146 -6.44 27.95 -29.85
CA ARG A 146 -7.58 27.30 -30.52
C ARG A 146 -8.90 27.49 -29.75
N CYS A 147 -8.80 27.84 -28.46
CA CYS A 147 -9.96 28.02 -27.60
C CYS A 147 -10.21 29.51 -27.38
N LYS A 148 -11.48 29.93 -27.43
CA LYS A 148 -11.91 31.29 -27.10
C LYS A 148 -12.56 31.30 -25.71
N PRO A 149 -12.44 32.39 -24.95
CA PRO A 149 -13.14 32.52 -23.69
C PRO A 149 -14.63 32.25 -23.85
N GLY A 150 -15.18 31.43 -22.98
CA GLY A 150 -16.58 31.02 -22.99
C GLY A 150 -16.91 29.79 -23.84
N GLU A 151 -15.97 29.23 -24.62
CA GLU A 151 -16.20 27.98 -25.35
C GLU A 151 -16.20 26.78 -24.44
N ILE A 152 -17.14 25.85 -24.67
CA ILE A 152 -17.27 24.56 -24.00
C ILE A 152 -16.99 23.44 -24.99
N TRP A 153 -16.05 22.55 -24.64
CA TRP A 153 -15.64 21.40 -25.44
C TRP A 153 -16.13 20.11 -24.79
N GLN A 154 -16.67 19.19 -25.58
CA GLN A 154 -17.10 17.88 -25.13
C GLN A 154 -16.00 16.85 -25.39
N LEU A 155 -15.55 16.15 -24.32
CA LEU A 155 -14.55 15.09 -24.38
C LEU A 155 -15.17 13.79 -23.81
N GLY A 156 -15.84 13.04 -24.66
CA GLY A 156 -16.61 11.88 -24.23
C GLY A 156 -17.74 12.30 -23.28
N SER A 157 -17.72 11.80 -22.04
CA SER A 157 -18.67 12.17 -20.97
C SER A 157 -18.27 13.44 -20.19
N HIS A 158 -17.07 14.00 -20.44
CA HIS A 158 -16.55 15.16 -19.74
C HIS A 158 -16.70 16.44 -20.57
N LYS A 159 -16.78 17.59 -19.88
CA LYS A 159 -16.78 18.92 -20.49
C LYS A 159 -15.62 19.73 -19.96
N ILE A 160 -14.99 20.51 -20.86
CA ILE A 160 -13.95 21.48 -20.51
C ILE A 160 -14.43 22.82 -21.04
N MET A 161 -14.22 23.89 -20.26
CA MET A 161 -14.57 25.25 -20.64
C MET A 161 -13.34 26.15 -20.56
N CYS A 162 -13.16 27.00 -21.55
CA CYS A 162 -12.21 28.09 -21.52
C CYS A 162 -12.85 29.26 -20.78
N GLY A 163 -12.58 29.38 -19.45
CA GLY A 163 -13.20 30.37 -18.59
C GLY A 163 -12.54 30.40 -17.21
N SER A 164 -13.16 31.11 -16.27
CA SER A 164 -12.66 31.21 -14.90
C SER A 164 -13.42 30.34 -13.93
N ALA A 165 -12.72 29.47 -13.20
CA ALA A 165 -13.33 28.65 -12.15
C ALA A 165 -13.85 29.47 -10.95
N THR A 166 -13.51 30.74 -10.86
CA THR A 166 -13.99 31.68 -9.84
C THR A 166 -15.17 32.54 -10.30
N ASP A 167 -15.53 32.45 -11.61
CA ASP A 167 -16.69 33.12 -12.16
C ASP A 167 -17.93 32.23 -12.04
N ALA A 168 -18.96 32.71 -11.34
CA ALA A 168 -20.18 31.94 -11.08
C ALA A 168 -20.99 31.66 -12.36
N GLU A 169 -20.95 32.54 -13.37
CA GLU A 169 -21.64 32.37 -14.64
C GLU A 169 -20.97 31.30 -15.49
N ASP A 170 -19.63 31.30 -15.57
CA ASP A 170 -18.85 30.28 -16.24
C ASP A 170 -19.07 28.89 -15.61
N MET A 171 -19.04 28.79 -14.30
CA MET A 171 -19.31 27.55 -13.59
C MET A 171 -20.74 27.05 -13.81
N HIS A 172 -21.72 27.94 -13.82
CA HIS A 172 -23.11 27.58 -14.09
C HIS A 172 -23.31 27.05 -15.54
N ARG A 173 -22.64 27.65 -16.50
CA ARG A 173 -22.65 27.22 -17.91
C ARG A 173 -21.96 25.87 -18.11
N LEU A 174 -20.84 25.62 -17.43
CA LEU A 174 -20.09 24.36 -17.54
C LEU A 174 -20.85 23.19 -16.91
N CYS A 175 -21.40 23.39 -15.72
CA CYS A 175 -22.11 22.34 -14.96
C CYS A 175 -23.52 22.09 -15.49
N GLY A 176 -24.06 22.95 -16.39
CA GLY A 176 -25.42 22.87 -16.89
C GLY A 176 -26.38 23.03 -15.74
N GLY A 177 -26.77 24.27 -15.41
CA GLY A 177 -27.60 24.58 -14.26
C GLY A 177 -28.77 23.61 -14.13
N GLY A 178 -28.70 22.79 -13.06
CA GLY A 178 -29.76 21.91 -12.63
C GLY A 178 -30.61 22.58 -11.58
#